data_0b26c88f880f73459223f0f76c2e33e7
#
_entry.id   0b26c88f880f73459223f0f76c2e33e7
#
_cell.length_a   1.000
_cell.length_b   1.000
_cell.length_c   1.000
_cell.angle_alpha   90.00
_cell.angle_beta   90.00
_cell.angle_gamma   90.00
#
_symmetry.space_group_name_H-M   'P 1'
#
loop_
_entity.id
_entity.type
_entity.pdbx_description
1 polymer ?
#
loop_
_entity_poly.entity_id
_entity_poly.type
_entity_poly.pdbx_seq_one_letter_code
_entity_poly.pdbx_strand_id
1 'polypeptide(L)'
;MKKIKTHLDNQGNALPYPWLINAALCIVGGSQRLKLNYWNKHPKHAAERTLRDILTLSRDTVYGKEHHFDRILSATNADDLFRLYRQYVPVNDSFETLRPYVERHKNGEEDILFPGKPDMYATTSGTTAEPKWVPMTHKYLKDVYGKMTHIWIWNFICHRSRIFGGHLFTTVGKELEGYAPDGTIFGSVSGVLVRDVPAIIKKHYTAPACVMSIDDYAARNYTLMRLAMQYRDVTLWATANPSTILELLRTLNENAEEMIDDIEMGTLSWNFDISEYIREELHTYMTPQPERAEELRQLLKQYGRLEPKHFWPWLQLLSTWKCGNTKIYMEKYLDQFNWDKTFYQELGYIATECRFGFSLDHTNESVLFPHFHYYEFVEESELDNPHKHYLQINELEIGKRYCAYVTTYSGLFRYNMNDLVEVGGKFYNTPTVHMVSKVNGIVSMTGEKLYEPQFIDAVHKAEELMDIKTKFFVGFADVRESKYHFYYEFVDERIDQDTADEFTRVVDRKLQEINNEYESKRASFRLKEPQAHILLSNAYSRFKAACLRDGFRDGQFKFNLLMQDDKRRRKFDLIERHESLSDKIMELANNIDENIKERQQKRSQRRSARQAKRKKT
;
A
#
# COMPACT_ATOMS: atom_id res chain seq x y z
N MET A 1 1.68 26.21 -31.96
CA MET A 1 1.70 24.81 -31.57
C MET A 1 2.88 24.11 -32.24
N LYS A 2 4.03 23.92 -31.54
CA LYS A 2 5.12 23.08 -32.07
C LYS A 2 4.60 21.65 -32.16
N LYS A 3 4.68 21.06 -33.35
CA LYS A 3 4.38 19.64 -33.58
C LYS A 3 5.21 18.83 -32.59
N ILE A 4 4.53 18.05 -31.72
CA ILE A 4 5.17 17.07 -30.85
C ILE A 4 5.87 16.09 -31.80
N LYS A 5 7.22 16.06 -31.75
CA LYS A 5 7.98 15.02 -32.46
C LYS A 5 7.46 13.67 -31.95
N THR A 6 7.21 12.76 -32.86
CA THR A 6 6.84 11.37 -32.59
C THR A 6 7.76 10.81 -31.52
N HIS A 7 7.18 10.34 -30.42
CA HIS A 7 7.93 9.71 -29.34
C HIS A 7 8.60 8.46 -29.88
N LEU A 8 9.90 8.37 -29.65
CA LEU A 8 10.68 7.19 -29.98
C LEU A 8 10.87 6.36 -28.71
N ASP A 9 10.78 5.03 -28.84
CA ASP A 9 11.24 4.15 -27.76
C ASP A 9 12.76 4.23 -27.65
N ASN A 10 13.35 3.57 -26.63
CA ASN A 10 14.81 3.60 -26.39
C ASN A 10 15.61 2.98 -27.54
N GLN A 11 14.98 2.30 -28.49
CA GLN A 11 15.60 1.74 -29.69
C GLN A 11 15.42 2.65 -30.92
N GLY A 12 14.86 3.86 -30.75
CA GLY A 12 14.60 4.80 -31.83
C GLY A 12 13.35 4.49 -32.67
N ASN A 13 12.51 3.53 -32.24
CA ASN A 13 11.26 3.22 -32.94
C ASN A 13 10.15 4.17 -32.48
N ALA A 14 9.27 4.57 -33.39
CA ALA A 14 8.11 5.36 -33.04
C ALA A 14 7.16 4.57 -32.11
N LEU A 15 6.80 5.16 -30.98
CA LEU A 15 5.76 4.61 -30.12
C LEU A 15 4.47 4.50 -30.93
N PRO A 16 3.69 3.41 -30.75
CA PRO A 16 2.46 3.21 -31.50
C PRO A 16 1.49 4.36 -31.27
N TYR A 17 0.72 4.70 -32.28
CA TYR A 17 -0.20 5.84 -32.27
C TYR A 17 -1.04 5.89 -30.99
N PRO A 18 -0.84 6.87 -30.10
CA PRO A 18 -1.51 6.93 -28.79
C PRO A 18 -3.03 6.92 -28.92
N TRP A 19 -3.58 7.49 -30.02
CA TRP A 19 -5.00 7.52 -30.28
C TRP A 19 -5.61 6.14 -30.53
N LEU A 20 -4.86 5.20 -31.16
CA LEU A 20 -5.33 3.82 -31.36
C LEU A 20 -5.41 3.08 -30.02
N ILE A 21 -4.41 3.23 -29.19
CA ILE A 21 -4.39 2.65 -27.84
C ILE A 21 -5.57 3.21 -27.04
N ASN A 22 -5.72 4.53 -27.02
CA ASN A 22 -6.85 5.19 -26.35
C ASN A 22 -8.20 4.69 -26.87
N ALA A 23 -8.39 4.61 -28.19
CA ALA A 23 -9.63 4.14 -28.79
C ALA A 23 -9.94 2.68 -28.38
N ALA A 24 -8.95 1.79 -28.45
CA ALA A 24 -9.12 0.39 -28.05
C ALA A 24 -9.46 0.27 -26.55
N LEU A 25 -8.74 0.96 -25.70
CA LEU A 25 -8.97 0.97 -24.25
C LEU A 25 -10.32 1.63 -23.89
N CYS A 26 -10.74 2.68 -24.61
CA CYS A 26 -12.06 3.29 -24.46
C CYS A 26 -13.19 2.32 -24.81
N ILE A 27 -13.05 1.53 -25.88
CA ILE A 27 -14.07 0.53 -26.24
C ILE A 27 -14.17 -0.55 -25.16
N VAL A 28 -13.04 -1.14 -24.79
CA VAL A 28 -12.99 -2.23 -23.81
C VAL A 28 -13.44 -1.72 -22.44
N GLY A 29 -12.85 -0.65 -21.95
CA GLY A 29 -13.17 -0.07 -20.63
C GLY A 29 -14.58 0.51 -20.59
N GLY A 30 -15.03 1.16 -21.67
CA GLY A 30 -16.39 1.70 -21.78
C GLY A 30 -17.47 0.64 -21.67
N SER A 31 -17.27 -0.53 -22.28
CA SER A 31 -18.17 -1.66 -22.14
C SER A 31 -18.30 -2.15 -20.69
N GLN A 32 -17.19 -2.19 -19.95
CA GLN A 32 -17.18 -2.55 -18.53
C GLN A 32 -17.77 -1.42 -17.66
N ARG A 33 -17.55 -0.17 -18.02
CA ARG A 33 -18.17 0.99 -17.34
C ARG A 33 -19.69 0.98 -17.45
N LEU A 34 -20.23 0.63 -18.62
CA LEU A 34 -21.69 0.50 -18.79
C LEU A 34 -22.26 -0.60 -17.88
N LYS A 35 -21.57 -1.74 -17.77
CA LYS A 35 -21.97 -2.81 -16.84
C LYS A 35 -21.88 -2.34 -15.38
N LEU A 36 -20.81 -1.64 -15.01
CA LEU A 36 -20.68 -1.05 -13.68
C LEU A 36 -21.87 -0.11 -13.38
N ASN A 37 -22.21 0.79 -14.31
CA ASN A 37 -23.33 1.72 -14.15
C ASN A 37 -24.66 0.97 -13.97
N TYR A 38 -24.89 -0.07 -14.76
CA TYR A 38 -26.11 -0.88 -14.64
C TYR A 38 -26.20 -1.56 -13.27
N TRP A 39 -25.14 -2.23 -12.83
CA TRP A 39 -25.15 -2.97 -11.58
C TRP A 39 -25.20 -2.07 -10.34
N ASN A 40 -24.61 -0.86 -10.42
CA ASN A 40 -24.73 0.12 -9.33
C ASN A 40 -26.11 0.79 -9.26
N LYS A 41 -26.93 0.69 -10.29
CA LYS A 41 -28.36 1.03 -10.23
C LYS A 41 -29.19 -0.06 -9.53
N HIS A 42 -28.69 -1.31 -9.52
CA HIS A 42 -29.38 -2.47 -8.99
C HIS A 42 -28.50 -3.26 -8.00
N PRO A 43 -28.00 -2.62 -6.89
CA PRO A 43 -26.98 -3.22 -6.03
C PRO A 43 -27.43 -4.53 -5.35
N LYS A 44 -28.67 -4.64 -4.87
CA LYS A 44 -29.21 -5.88 -4.27
C LYS A 44 -29.22 -7.03 -5.27
N HIS A 45 -29.65 -6.78 -6.50
CA HIS A 45 -29.64 -7.80 -7.55
C HIS A 45 -28.23 -8.19 -7.97
N ALA A 46 -27.30 -7.21 -8.03
CA ALA A 46 -25.89 -7.48 -8.30
C ALA A 46 -25.29 -8.36 -7.18
N ALA A 47 -25.55 -8.05 -5.92
CA ALA A 47 -25.10 -8.82 -4.76
C ALA A 47 -25.63 -10.26 -4.78
N GLU A 48 -26.93 -10.44 -5.05
CA GLU A 48 -27.55 -11.78 -5.19
C GLU A 48 -26.85 -12.59 -6.29
N ARG A 49 -26.75 -12.02 -7.48
CA ARG A 49 -26.13 -12.69 -8.62
C ARG A 49 -24.70 -13.09 -8.31
N THR A 50 -23.90 -12.14 -7.82
CA THR A 50 -22.49 -12.37 -7.53
C THR A 50 -22.29 -13.45 -6.47
N LEU A 51 -23.11 -13.43 -5.40
CA LEU A 51 -23.06 -14.48 -4.38
C LEU A 51 -23.44 -15.84 -4.96
N ARG A 52 -24.51 -15.93 -5.77
CA ARG A 52 -24.88 -17.18 -6.44
C ARG A 52 -23.77 -17.70 -7.36
N ASP A 53 -23.16 -16.81 -8.14
CA ASP A 53 -22.08 -17.18 -9.06
C ASP A 53 -20.85 -17.73 -8.29
N ILE A 54 -20.46 -17.09 -7.17
CA ILE A 54 -19.34 -17.54 -6.32
C ILE A 54 -19.66 -18.89 -5.67
N LEU A 55 -20.84 -19.04 -5.08
CA LEU A 55 -21.25 -20.28 -4.42
C LEU A 55 -21.41 -21.43 -5.42
N THR A 56 -21.96 -21.16 -6.61
CA THR A 56 -22.08 -22.15 -7.67
C THR A 56 -20.72 -22.65 -8.13
N LEU A 57 -19.75 -21.73 -8.31
CA LEU A 57 -18.38 -22.06 -8.66
C LEU A 57 -17.73 -22.98 -7.63
N SER A 58 -17.92 -22.67 -6.33
CA SER A 58 -17.25 -23.36 -5.23
C SER A 58 -18.12 -24.46 -4.58
N ARG A 59 -19.27 -24.81 -5.16
CA ARG A 59 -20.25 -25.75 -4.58
C ARG A 59 -19.65 -27.12 -4.27
N ASP A 60 -18.85 -27.64 -5.19
CA ASP A 60 -18.32 -28.99 -5.12
C ASP A 60 -16.95 -29.06 -4.41
N THR A 61 -16.41 -27.93 -3.96
CA THR A 61 -15.17 -27.84 -3.17
C THR A 61 -15.35 -28.42 -1.76
N VAL A 62 -14.24 -28.62 -1.05
CA VAL A 62 -14.27 -29.05 0.34
C VAL A 62 -15.05 -28.04 1.19
N TYR A 63 -14.68 -26.74 1.09
CA TYR A 63 -15.34 -25.67 1.84
C TYR A 63 -16.84 -25.55 1.49
N GLY A 64 -17.17 -25.67 0.18
CA GLY A 64 -18.56 -25.60 -0.27
C GLY A 64 -19.44 -26.72 0.29
N LYS A 65 -18.92 -27.94 0.37
CA LYS A 65 -19.62 -29.09 0.96
C LYS A 65 -19.77 -28.96 2.48
N GLU A 66 -18.70 -28.58 3.18
CA GLU A 66 -18.70 -28.34 4.63
C GLU A 66 -19.72 -27.27 5.06
N HIS A 67 -19.90 -26.25 4.20
CA HIS A 67 -20.80 -25.12 4.47
C HIS A 67 -22.11 -25.17 3.68
N HIS A 68 -22.48 -26.34 3.15
CA HIS A 68 -23.79 -26.61 2.54
C HIS A 68 -24.18 -25.62 1.43
N PHE A 69 -23.25 -25.32 0.48
CA PHE A 69 -23.52 -24.37 -0.61
C PHE A 69 -24.67 -24.80 -1.50
N ASP A 70 -24.90 -26.10 -1.70
CA ASP A 70 -26.05 -26.68 -2.39
C ASP A 70 -27.37 -26.21 -1.77
N ARG A 71 -27.46 -26.26 -0.42
CA ARG A 71 -28.63 -25.83 0.33
C ARG A 71 -28.82 -24.31 0.26
N ILE A 72 -27.76 -23.53 0.35
CA ILE A 72 -27.84 -22.07 0.19
C ILE A 72 -28.34 -21.71 -1.20
N LEU A 73 -27.84 -22.37 -2.24
CA LEU A 73 -28.22 -22.16 -3.65
C LEU A 73 -29.66 -22.54 -3.96
N SER A 74 -30.32 -23.35 -3.10
CA SER A 74 -31.75 -23.69 -3.25
C SER A 74 -32.68 -22.52 -2.91
N ALA A 75 -32.16 -21.42 -2.34
CA ALA A 75 -32.92 -20.20 -2.08
C ALA A 75 -33.58 -19.65 -3.34
N THR A 76 -34.86 -19.28 -3.28
CA THR A 76 -35.64 -18.81 -4.41
C THR A 76 -35.58 -17.30 -4.63
N ASN A 77 -35.15 -16.54 -3.60
CA ASN A 77 -35.03 -15.09 -3.62
C ASN A 77 -33.75 -14.61 -2.92
N ALA A 78 -33.42 -13.33 -3.06
CA ALA A 78 -32.20 -12.73 -2.52
C ALA A 78 -32.15 -12.77 -0.99
N ASP A 79 -33.27 -12.46 -0.32
CA ASP A 79 -33.28 -12.35 1.15
C ASP A 79 -33.07 -13.72 1.81
N ASP A 80 -33.67 -14.77 1.26
CA ASP A 80 -33.44 -16.15 1.68
C ASP A 80 -31.99 -16.59 1.40
N LEU A 81 -31.45 -16.22 0.24
CA LEU A 81 -30.06 -16.52 -0.10
C LEU A 81 -29.11 -15.91 0.93
N PHE A 82 -29.25 -14.62 1.24
CA PHE A 82 -28.40 -13.92 2.21
C PHE A 82 -28.56 -14.47 3.62
N ARG A 83 -29.80 -14.79 4.03
CA ARG A 83 -30.09 -15.40 5.31
C ARG A 83 -29.44 -16.78 5.44
N LEU A 84 -29.62 -17.65 4.47
CA LEU A 84 -29.02 -18.99 4.46
C LEU A 84 -27.50 -18.92 4.41
N TYR A 85 -26.93 -18.00 3.61
CA TYR A 85 -25.50 -17.79 3.54
C TYR A 85 -24.91 -17.42 4.91
N ARG A 86 -25.53 -16.50 5.64
CA ARG A 86 -25.13 -16.13 7.00
C ARG A 86 -25.31 -17.26 8.01
N GLN A 87 -26.30 -18.11 7.80
CA GLN A 87 -26.59 -19.25 8.68
C GLN A 87 -25.54 -20.36 8.55
N TYR A 88 -25.12 -20.68 7.32
CA TYR A 88 -24.26 -21.83 7.05
C TYR A 88 -22.77 -21.47 6.92
N VAL A 89 -22.44 -20.25 6.54
CA VAL A 89 -21.06 -19.81 6.36
C VAL A 89 -20.64 -18.93 7.53
N PRO A 90 -19.67 -19.36 8.34
CA PRO A 90 -19.18 -18.55 9.45
C PRO A 90 -18.44 -17.31 8.93
N VAL A 91 -18.35 -16.31 9.80
CA VAL A 91 -17.47 -15.17 9.55
C VAL A 91 -16.03 -15.59 9.75
N ASN A 92 -15.18 -15.22 8.82
CA ASN A 92 -13.74 -15.39 8.93
C ASN A 92 -13.13 -14.07 9.44
N ASP A 93 -13.07 -13.92 10.77
CA ASP A 93 -12.59 -12.69 11.43
C ASP A 93 -11.08 -12.45 11.26
N SER A 94 -10.34 -13.48 10.89
CA SER A 94 -8.92 -13.38 10.55
C SER A 94 -8.54 -14.36 9.45
N PHE A 95 -7.36 -14.19 8.87
CA PHE A 95 -6.84 -15.14 7.89
C PHE A 95 -6.56 -16.53 8.49
N GLU A 96 -6.37 -16.59 9.80
CA GLU A 96 -6.06 -17.84 10.51
C GLU A 96 -7.17 -18.89 10.39
N THR A 97 -8.43 -18.46 10.25
CA THR A 97 -9.56 -19.36 10.04
C THR A 97 -9.55 -20.01 8.65
N LEU A 98 -9.01 -19.32 7.65
CA LEU A 98 -8.86 -19.83 6.29
C LEU A 98 -7.50 -20.49 6.04
N ARG A 99 -6.50 -20.23 6.89
CA ARG A 99 -5.13 -20.78 6.76
C ARG A 99 -5.10 -22.30 6.55
N PRO A 100 -5.84 -23.14 7.30
CA PRO A 100 -5.82 -24.58 7.09
C PRO A 100 -6.21 -25.01 5.67
N TYR A 101 -7.17 -24.34 5.06
CA TYR A 101 -7.60 -24.59 3.68
C TYR A 101 -6.55 -24.13 2.67
N VAL A 102 -5.97 -22.94 2.90
CA VAL A 102 -4.91 -22.40 2.04
C VAL A 102 -3.65 -23.28 2.09
N GLU A 103 -3.26 -23.80 3.26
CA GLU A 103 -2.12 -24.72 3.39
C GLU A 103 -2.34 -26.01 2.61
N ARG A 104 -3.55 -26.54 2.55
CA ARG A 104 -3.89 -27.69 1.70
C ARG A 104 -3.67 -27.38 0.22
N HIS A 105 -4.12 -26.20 -0.26
CA HIS A 105 -3.83 -25.76 -1.63
C HIS A 105 -2.32 -25.63 -1.89
N LYS A 106 -1.56 -25.04 -0.95
CA LYS A 106 -0.11 -24.88 -1.06
C LYS A 106 0.63 -26.22 -1.14
N ASN A 107 0.06 -27.27 -0.57
CA ASN A 107 0.57 -28.64 -0.63
C ASN A 107 0.07 -29.41 -1.87
N GLY A 108 -0.62 -28.75 -2.79
CA GLY A 108 -1.04 -29.31 -4.08
C GLY A 108 -2.43 -29.94 -4.09
N GLU A 109 -3.21 -29.85 -3.00
CA GLU A 109 -4.60 -30.29 -3.04
C GLU A 109 -5.45 -29.33 -3.85
N GLU A 110 -6.32 -29.87 -4.67
CA GLU A 110 -7.25 -29.11 -5.52
C GLU A 110 -8.66 -29.06 -4.90
N ASP A 111 -9.50 -28.18 -5.39
CA ASP A 111 -10.92 -28.09 -5.03
C ASP A 111 -11.17 -27.86 -3.53
N ILE A 112 -10.33 -27.09 -2.85
CA ILE A 112 -10.45 -26.83 -1.41
C ILE A 112 -11.38 -25.63 -1.16
N LEU A 113 -10.97 -24.42 -1.53
CA LEU A 113 -11.76 -23.18 -1.40
C LEU A 113 -12.44 -22.79 -2.72
N PHE A 114 -11.83 -23.17 -3.85
CA PHE A 114 -12.26 -22.90 -5.22
C PHE A 114 -11.84 -24.09 -6.11
N PRO A 115 -12.42 -24.25 -7.31
CA PRO A 115 -12.05 -25.34 -8.21
C PRO A 115 -10.60 -25.22 -8.71
N GLY A 116 -9.89 -26.33 -8.69
CA GLY A 116 -8.51 -26.45 -9.18
C GLY A 116 -7.50 -25.76 -8.25
N LYS A 117 -6.44 -25.20 -8.86
CA LYS A 117 -5.32 -24.53 -8.20
C LYS A 117 -5.36 -23.03 -8.43
N PRO A 118 -4.75 -22.23 -7.54
CA PRO A 118 -4.53 -20.81 -7.81
C PRO A 118 -3.44 -20.61 -8.87
N ASP A 119 -3.53 -19.54 -9.67
CA ASP A 119 -2.46 -19.15 -10.58
C ASP A 119 -1.23 -18.62 -9.82
N MET A 120 -1.48 -17.99 -8.68
CA MET A 120 -0.45 -17.48 -7.77
C MET A 120 -1.00 -17.26 -6.36
N TYR A 121 -0.09 -17.03 -5.41
CA TYR A 121 -0.45 -16.46 -4.11
C TYR A 121 0.05 -15.03 -4.00
N ALA A 122 -0.85 -14.14 -3.58
CA ALA A 122 -0.45 -12.80 -3.16
C ALA A 122 -0.11 -12.83 -1.67
N THR A 123 1.10 -12.42 -1.35
CA THR A 123 1.55 -12.43 0.05
C THR A 123 1.46 -11.04 0.67
N THR A 124 1.00 -10.97 1.92
CA THR A 124 1.02 -9.74 2.69
C THR A 124 1.96 -9.88 3.88
N SER A 125 2.67 -8.80 4.21
CA SER A 125 3.32 -8.69 5.51
C SER A 125 2.24 -8.52 6.57
N GLY A 126 1.75 -9.63 7.13
CA GLY A 126 0.84 -9.58 8.26
C GLY A 126 1.49 -8.86 9.45
N THR A 127 0.69 -8.21 10.29
CA THR A 127 1.11 -7.74 11.63
C THR A 127 1.37 -8.92 12.58
N THR A 128 1.01 -10.14 12.17
CA THR A 128 1.25 -11.43 12.84
C THR A 128 2.52 -12.09 12.29
N ALA A 129 3.10 -13.00 13.04
CA ALA A 129 4.40 -13.63 12.78
C ALA A 129 4.52 -14.34 11.42
N GLU A 130 3.41 -14.71 10.78
CA GLU A 130 3.39 -15.40 9.49
C GLU A 130 2.67 -14.59 8.40
N PRO A 131 3.23 -14.52 7.17
CA PRO A 131 2.56 -13.86 6.04
C PRO A 131 1.22 -14.51 5.72
N LYS A 132 0.26 -13.70 5.28
CA LYS A 132 -0.97 -14.21 4.67
C LYS A 132 -0.69 -14.59 3.22
N TRP A 133 -1.16 -15.74 2.81
CA TRP A 133 -1.06 -16.26 1.44
C TRP A 133 -2.43 -16.22 0.79
N VAL A 134 -2.78 -15.10 0.17
CA VAL A 134 -4.10 -14.91 -0.46
C VAL A 134 -4.09 -15.59 -1.83
N PRO A 135 -4.91 -16.62 -2.06
CA PRO A 135 -4.96 -17.28 -3.36
C PRO A 135 -5.49 -16.34 -4.44
N MET A 136 -4.92 -16.40 -5.63
CA MET A 136 -5.35 -15.67 -6.81
C MET A 136 -5.67 -16.67 -7.92
N THR A 137 -6.96 -16.90 -8.15
CA THR A 137 -7.42 -17.81 -9.20
C THR A 137 -7.37 -17.14 -10.57
N HIS A 138 -7.25 -17.92 -11.64
CA HIS A 138 -7.31 -17.42 -13.01
C HIS A 138 -8.56 -16.56 -13.27
N LYS A 139 -9.71 -17.06 -12.81
CA LYS A 139 -10.98 -16.32 -12.90
C LYS A 139 -10.92 -14.98 -12.20
N TYR A 140 -10.33 -14.93 -11.00
CA TYR A 140 -10.24 -13.70 -10.23
C TYR A 140 -9.30 -12.68 -10.89
N LEU A 141 -8.12 -13.13 -11.33
CA LEU A 141 -7.16 -12.26 -12.02
C LEU A 141 -7.71 -11.72 -13.35
N LYS A 142 -8.31 -12.57 -14.17
CA LYS A 142 -8.79 -12.19 -15.51
C LYS A 142 -10.13 -11.47 -15.48
N ASP A 143 -11.12 -12.07 -14.80
CA ASP A 143 -12.50 -11.59 -14.87
C ASP A 143 -12.82 -10.48 -13.88
N VAL A 144 -12.10 -10.41 -12.75
CA VAL A 144 -12.30 -9.36 -11.75
C VAL A 144 -11.21 -8.30 -11.91
N TYR A 145 -9.97 -8.62 -11.58
CA TYR A 145 -8.85 -7.66 -11.62
C TYR A 145 -8.67 -7.02 -13.00
N GLY A 146 -8.66 -7.82 -14.06
CA GLY A 146 -8.50 -7.32 -15.44
C GLY A 146 -9.64 -6.37 -15.83
N LYS A 147 -10.90 -6.77 -15.59
CA LYS A 147 -12.06 -5.93 -15.94
C LYS A 147 -12.14 -4.65 -15.08
N MET A 148 -11.81 -4.71 -13.79
CA MET A 148 -11.69 -3.52 -12.96
C MET A 148 -10.59 -2.58 -13.46
N THR A 149 -9.43 -3.14 -13.86
CA THR A 149 -8.33 -2.35 -14.45
C THR A 149 -8.78 -1.66 -15.75
N HIS A 150 -9.56 -2.30 -16.59
CA HIS A 150 -10.10 -1.67 -17.81
C HIS A 150 -11.01 -0.47 -17.50
N ILE A 151 -11.83 -0.54 -16.44
CA ILE A 151 -12.68 0.58 -16.00
C ILE A 151 -11.81 1.72 -15.48
N TRP A 152 -10.79 1.40 -14.70
CA TRP A 152 -9.87 2.36 -14.10
C TRP A 152 -9.06 3.12 -15.18
N ILE A 153 -8.50 2.40 -16.15
CA ILE A 153 -7.79 2.99 -17.29
C ILE A 153 -8.75 3.84 -18.15
N TRP A 154 -9.96 3.34 -18.41
CA TRP A 154 -10.99 4.08 -19.14
C TRP A 154 -11.30 5.42 -18.45
N ASN A 155 -11.46 5.42 -17.14
CA ASN A 155 -11.68 6.64 -16.36
C ASN A 155 -10.54 7.66 -16.57
N PHE A 156 -9.29 7.21 -16.55
CA PHE A 156 -8.16 8.08 -16.82
C PHE A 156 -8.18 8.69 -18.22
N ILE A 157 -8.43 7.88 -19.24
CA ILE A 157 -8.45 8.32 -20.63
C ILE A 157 -9.57 9.35 -20.85
N CYS A 158 -10.74 9.15 -20.25
CA CYS A 158 -11.86 10.07 -20.35
C CYS A 158 -11.56 11.45 -19.75
N HIS A 159 -10.79 11.48 -18.65
CA HIS A 159 -10.43 12.73 -18.00
C HIS A 159 -9.11 13.32 -18.52
N ARG A 160 -8.22 12.50 -19.07
CA ARG A 160 -6.88 12.89 -19.55
C ARG A 160 -6.52 12.07 -20.79
N SER A 161 -7.05 12.48 -21.93
CA SER A 161 -6.93 11.74 -23.21
C SER A 161 -5.50 11.54 -23.74
N ARG A 162 -4.50 12.23 -23.16
CA ARG A 162 -3.11 12.16 -23.62
C ARG A 162 -2.21 11.32 -22.71
N ILE A 163 -2.76 10.54 -21.77
CA ILE A 163 -1.96 9.74 -20.84
C ILE A 163 -1.05 8.77 -21.60
N PHE A 164 -1.56 8.09 -22.63
CA PHE A 164 -0.76 7.21 -23.47
C PHE A 164 -0.06 7.95 -24.63
N GLY A 165 0.06 9.29 -24.54
CA GLY A 165 0.82 10.12 -25.46
C GLY A 165 2.31 10.18 -25.17
N GLY A 166 2.75 9.64 -24.06
CA GLY A 166 4.13 9.59 -23.59
C GLY A 166 4.39 8.37 -22.73
N HIS A 167 5.41 8.48 -21.89
CA HIS A 167 5.83 7.38 -21.02
C HIS A 167 5.06 7.34 -19.70
N LEU A 168 4.97 6.12 -19.17
CA LEU A 168 4.25 5.81 -17.93
C LEU A 168 5.27 5.40 -16.86
N PHE A 169 5.37 6.18 -15.80
CA PHE A 169 6.17 5.84 -14.65
C PHE A 169 5.30 5.15 -13.61
N THR A 170 5.54 3.86 -13.37
CA THR A 170 4.77 3.07 -12.40
C THR A 170 5.72 2.30 -11.51
N THR A 171 5.43 2.29 -10.21
CA THR A 171 6.09 1.41 -9.25
C THR A 171 5.14 0.31 -8.83
N VAL A 172 5.56 -0.92 -9.00
CA VAL A 172 4.79 -2.13 -8.66
C VAL A 172 5.58 -3.01 -7.71
N GLY A 173 4.97 -4.04 -7.15
CA GLY A 173 5.70 -5.03 -6.36
C GLY A 173 6.42 -6.05 -7.25
N LYS A 174 7.34 -6.81 -6.65
CA LYS A 174 8.04 -7.91 -7.31
C LYS A 174 7.03 -8.99 -7.73
N GLU A 175 7.07 -9.38 -8.99
CA GLU A 175 6.16 -10.39 -9.55
C GLU A 175 6.38 -11.76 -8.91
N LEU A 176 7.64 -12.18 -8.86
CA LEU A 176 8.07 -13.46 -8.34
C LEU A 176 8.95 -13.25 -7.09
N GLU A 177 8.45 -13.64 -5.94
CA GLU A 177 9.19 -13.65 -4.69
C GLU A 177 9.64 -15.06 -4.29
N GLY A 178 8.98 -16.08 -4.83
CA GLY A 178 9.32 -17.48 -4.62
C GLY A 178 8.20 -18.43 -5.06
N TYR A 179 8.28 -19.66 -4.58
CA TYR A 179 7.36 -20.74 -4.93
C TYR A 179 6.78 -21.39 -3.67
N ALA A 180 5.50 -21.72 -3.74
CA ALA A 180 4.85 -22.59 -2.75
C ALA A 180 5.36 -24.03 -2.88
N PRO A 181 5.10 -24.92 -1.91
CA PRO A 181 5.54 -26.31 -1.95
C PRO A 181 5.09 -27.08 -3.21
N ASP A 182 3.92 -26.73 -3.77
CA ASP A 182 3.38 -27.33 -5.00
C ASP A 182 3.94 -26.71 -6.30
N GLY A 183 4.88 -25.75 -6.19
CA GLY A 183 5.48 -25.04 -7.30
C GLY A 183 4.68 -23.81 -7.77
N THR A 184 3.53 -23.49 -7.19
CA THR A 184 2.78 -22.28 -7.49
C THR A 184 3.57 -21.04 -7.09
N ILE A 185 3.65 -20.05 -7.96
CA ILE A 185 4.38 -18.80 -7.68
C ILE A 185 3.71 -17.98 -6.57
N PHE A 186 4.51 -17.24 -5.82
CA PHE A 186 3.98 -16.18 -4.96
C PHE A 186 4.74 -14.88 -5.16
N GLY A 187 4.02 -13.77 -4.97
CA GLY A 187 4.56 -12.43 -5.13
C GLY A 187 3.47 -11.36 -5.13
N SER A 188 3.74 -10.27 -5.83
CA SER A 188 2.80 -9.15 -5.93
C SER A 188 1.84 -9.29 -7.11
N VAL A 189 0.54 -9.12 -6.86
CA VAL A 189 -0.47 -9.06 -7.93
C VAL A 189 -0.19 -7.93 -8.92
N SER A 190 0.31 -6.77 -8.45
CA SER A 190 0.64 -5.65 -9.34
C SER A 190 1.78 -5.99 -10.30
N GLY A 191 2.76 -6.77 -9.87
CA GLY A 191 3.84 -7.29 -10.73
C GLY A 191 3.30 -8.21 -11.82
N VAL A 192 2.47 -9.17 -11.45
CA VAL A 192 1.82 -10.09 -12.40
C VAL A 192 0.96 -9.35 -13.42
N LEU A 193 0.20 -8.34 -12.99
CA LEU A 193 -0.60 -7.53 -13.90
C LEU A 193 0.25 -6.77 -14.93
N VAL A 194 1.42 -6.25 -14.53
CA VAL A 194 2.35 -5.59 -15.44
C VAL A 194 2.99 -6.60 -16.40
N ARG A 195 3.30 -7.80 -15.93
CA ARG A 195 3.78 -8.90 -16.80
C ARG A 195 2.79 -9.19 -17.93
N ASP A 196 1.49 -9.23 -17.62
CA ASP A 196 0.44 -9.62 -18.56
C ASP A 196 -0.05 -8.47 -19.46
N VAL A 197 0.50 -7.25 -19.28
CA VAL A 197 0.23 -6.11 -20.15
C VAL A 197 0.71 -6.41 -21.59
N PRO A 198 -0.10 -6.11 -22.63
CA PRO A 198 0.32 -6.27 -24.03
C PRO A 198 1.64 -5.56 -24.36
N ALA A 199 2.49 -6.18 -25.18
CA ALA A 199 3.81 -5.66 -25.51
C ALA A 199 3.79 -4.21 -26.06
N ILE A 200 2.74 -3.86 -26.80
CA ILE A 200 2.52 -2.51 -27.33
C ILE A 200 2.39 -1.46 -26.23
N ILE A 201 1.79 -1.79 -25.08
CA ILE A 201 1.64 -0.91 -23.93
C ILE A 201 2.91 -0.93 -23.07
N LYS A 202 3.60 -2.10 -22.97
CA LYS A 202 4.87 -2.21 -22.23
C LYS A 202 5.92 -1.23 -22.72
N LYS A 203 5.93 -0.88 -24.00
CA LYS A 203 6.85 0.11 -24.59
C LYS A 203 6.66 1.53 -24.01
N HIS A 204 5.53 1.81 -23.40
CA HIS A 204 5.29 3.09 -22.73
C HIS A 204 5.82 3.14 -21.30
N TYR A 205 6.18 2.00 -20.69
CA TYR A 205 6.74 2.01 -19.34
C TYR A 205 8.17 2.56 -19.34
N THR A 206 8.49 3.39 -18.36
CA THR A 206 9.84 3.97 -18.20
C THR A 206 10.88 2.94 -17.79
N ALA A 207 10.46 1.86 -17.14
CA ALA A 207 11.34 0.82 -16.62
C ALA A 207 10.78 -0.57 -16.93
N PRO A 208 11.63 -1.56 -17.28
CA PRO A 208 11.24 -2.94 -17.43
C PRO A 208 11.00 -3.60 -16.07
N ALA A 209 10.28 -4.74 -16.08
CA ALA A 209 9.90 -5.45 -14.86
C ALA A 209 11.10 -5.96 -14.03
N CYS A 210 12.24 -6.25 -14.68
CA CYS A 210 13.45 -6.75 -14.01
C CYS A 210 14.00 -5.78 -12.95
N VAL A 211 13.75 -4.47 -13.07
CA VAL A 211 14.14 -3.47 -12.04
C VAL A 211 13.54 -3.81 -10.68
N MET A 212 12.33 -4.39 -10.65
CA MET A 212 11.67 -4.77 -9.41
C MET A 212 12.32 -5.99 -8.73
N SER A 213 13.22 -6.69 -9.43
CA SER A 213 14.01 -7.80 -8.90
C SER A 213 15.30 -7.36 -8.20
N ILE A 214 15.65 -6.08 -8.26
CA ILE A 214 16.76 -5.51 -7.47
C ILE A 214 16.35 -5.55 -6.00
N ASP A 215 17.08 -6.30 -5.18
CA ASP A 215 16.73 -6.51 -3.76
C ASP A 215 17.11 -5.30 -2.90
N ASP A 216 18.24 -4.61 -3.22
CA ASP A 216 18.62 -3.37 -2.55
C ASP A 216 17.69 -2.22 -2.94
N TYR A 217 17.07 -1.58 -1.94
CA TYR A 217 16.09 -0.53 -2.17
C TYR A 217 16.70 0.75 -2.72
N ALA A 218 17.89 1.13 -2.28
CA ALA A 218 18.56 2.33 -2.75
C ALA A 218 18.93 2.16 -4.22
N ALA A 219 19.51 1.01 -4.57
CA ALA A 219 19.82 0.62 -5.94
C ALA A 219 18.58 0.61 -6.85
N ARG A 220 17.49 0.03 -6.36
CA ARG A 220 16.22 -0.04 -7.10
C ARG A 220 15.63 1.36 -7.34
N ASN A 221 15.56 2.19 -6.31
CA ASN A 221 15.03 3.55 -6.41
C ASN A 221 15.86 4.41 -7.34
N TYR A 222 17.19 4.31 -7.24
CA TYR A 222 18.12 4.97 -8.16
C TYR A 222 17.85 4.54 -9.61
N THR A 223 17.78 3.22 -9.84
CA THR A 223 17.54 2.66 -11.18
C THR A 223 16.20 3.10 -11.76
N LEU A 224 15.12 3.07 -10.96
CA LEU A 224 13.80 3.54 -11.37
C LEU A 224 13.82 5.01 -11.78
N MET A 225 14.43 5.87 -10.96
CA MET A 225 14.49 7.30 -11.25
C MET A 225 15.40 7.59 -12.44
N ARG A 226 16.57 6.95 -12.52
CA ARG A 226 17.50 7.11 -13.65
C ARG A 226 16.81 6.74 -14.98
N LEU A 227 16.07 5.62 -15.02
CA LEU A 227 15.33 5.22 -16.21
C LEU A 227 14.15 6.16 -16.52
N ALA A 228 13.46 6.67 -15.51
CA ALA A 228 12.35 7.59 -15.73
C ALA A 228 12.82 8.99 -16.15
N MET A 229 13.92 9.47 -15.60
CA MET A 229 14.47 10.80 -15.86
C MET A 229 15.01 11.00 -17.27
N GLN A 230 15.41 9.92 -17.97
CA GLN A 230 15.83 10.00 -19.36
C GLN A 230 14.67 10.44 -20.30
N TYR A 231 13.42 10.28 -19.88
CA TYR A 231 12.24 10.68 -20.64
C TYR A 231 11.72 12.03 -20.18
N ARG A 232 11.55 12.95 -21.11
CA ARG A 232 10.92 14.25 -20.84
C ARG A 232 9.39 14.16 -20.86
N ASP A 233 8.88 13.18 -21.56
CA ASP A 233 7.49 13.00 -21.91
C ASP A 233 6.74 12.01 -21.00
N VAL A 234 7.17 11.91 -19.75
CA VAL A 234 6.38 11.17 -18.75
C VAL A 234 5.03 11.87 -18.55
N THR A 235 3.95 11.12 -18.78
CA THR A 235 2.55 11.63 -18.74
C THR A 235 1.76 11.10 -17.55
N LEU A 236 2.16 9.97 -17.00
CA LEU A 236 1.56 9.33 -15.85
C LEU A 236 2.62 8.93 -14.84
N TRP A 237 2.39 9.23 -13.58
CA TRP A 237 3.07 8.59 -12.45
C TRP A 237 2.04 7.89 -11.58
N ALA A 238 2.13 6.57 -11.46
CA ALA A 238 1.25 5.75 -10.63
C ALA A 238 2.05 4.93 -9.62
N THR A 239 1.70 5.08 -8.35
CA THR A 239 2.25 4.29 -7.24
C THR A 239 1.19 4.17 -6.15
N ALA A 240 1.10 3.05 -5.49
CA ALA A 240 0.10 2.88 -4.43
C ALA A 240 0.40 3.77 -3.22
N ASN A 241 1.62 3.72 -2.72
CA ASN A 241 2.00 4.40 -1.49
C ASN A 241 2.66 5.77 -1.79
N PRO A 242 2.11 6.89 -1.28
CA PRO A 242 2.70 8.22 -1.47
C PRO A 242 4.08 8.38 -0.81
N SER A 243 4.43 7.58 0.19
CA SER A 243 5.80 7.57 0.74
C SER A 243 6.85 7.14 -0.29
N THR A 244 6.46 6.33 -1.29
CA THR A 244 7.34 5.94 -2.40
C THR A 244 7.69 7.14 -3.26
N ILE A 245 6.77 8.09 -3.45
CA ILE A 245 7.04 9.34 -4.20
C ILE A 245 8.13 10.14 -3.49
N LEU A 246 7.99 10.32 -2.17
CA LEU A 246 8.99 11.02 -1.37
C LEU A 246 10.37 10.38 -1.47
N GLU A 247 10.41 9.06 -1.35
CA GLU A 247 11.67 8.32 -1.36
C GLU A 247 12.36 8.39 -2.72
N LEU A 248 11.59 8.30 -3.81
CA LEU A 248 12.12 8.46 -5.17
C LEU A 248 12.63 9.90 -5.43
N LEU A 249 11.89 10.92 -4.98
CA LEU A 249 12.32 12.31 -5.10
C LEU A 249 13.54 12.62 -4.23
N ARG A 250 13.63 12.00 -3.05
CA ARG A 250 14.82 12.08 -2.19
C ARG A 250 16.02 11.44 -2.88
N THR A 251 15.88 10.20 -3.35
CA THR A 251 16.95 9.48 -4.08
C THR A 251 17.43 10.26 -5.29
N LEU A 252 16.50 10.85 -6.05
CA LEU A 252 16.85 11.71 -7.20
C LEU A 252 17.72 12.89 -6.77
N ASN A 253 17.32 13.64 -5.74
CA ASN A 253 18.01 14.86 -5.37
C ASN A 253 19.33 14.62 -4.62
N GLU A 254 19.43 13.51 -3.87
CA GLU A 254 20.68 13.09 -3.24
C GLU A 254 21.74 12.63 -4.25
N ASN A 255 21.32 12.14 -5.43
CA ASN A 255 22.22 11.60 -6.45
C ASN A 255 22.07 12.32 -7.81
N ALA A 256 21.64 13.59 -7.81
CA ALA A 256 21.23 14.28 -9.02
C ALA A 256 22.35 14.38 -10.07
N GLU A 257 23.57 14.76 -9.67
CA GLU A 257 24.70 14.91 -10.58
C GLU A 257 25.11 13.56 -11.19
N GLU A 258 25.27 12.53 -10.35
CA GLU A 258 25.62 11.19 -10.80
C GLU A 258 24.56 10.61 -11.76
N MET A 259 23.29 10.82 -11.44
CA MET A 259 22.18 10.36 -12.29
C MET A 259 22.14 11.09 -13.64
N ILE A 260 22.48 12.38 -13.68
CA ILE A 260 22.60 13.16 -14.92
C ILE A 260 23.77 12.65 -15.76
N ASP A 261 24.90 12.35 -15.15
CA ASP A 261 26.07 11.79 -15.84
C ASP A 261 25.77 10.40 -16.41
N ASP A 262 25.05 9.57 -15.65
CA ASP A 262 24.55 8.28 -16.13
C ASP A 262 23.60 8.41 -17.34
N ILE A 263 22.76 9.43 -17.36
CA ILE A 263 21.88 9.71 -18.50
C ILE A 263 22.68 10.18 -19.71
N GLU A 264 23.68 11.01 -19.51
CA GLU A 264 24.55 11.50 -20.57
C GLU A 264 25.30 10.35 -21.27
N MET A 265 25.87 9.45 -20.47
CA MET A 265 26.71 8.34 -20.96
C MET A 265 25.89 7.09 -21.34
N GLY A 266 24.60 7.01 -20.98
CA GLY A 266 23.81 5.80 -21.18
C GLY A 266 24.20 4.66 -20.24
N THR A 267 24.66 4.98 -19.03
CA THR A 267 25.18 4.03 -18.03
C THR A 267 24.25 3.91 -16.81
N LEU A 268 24.66 3.06 -15.88
CA LEU A 268 24.05 2.90 -14.56
C LEU A 268 25.18 2.81 -13.53
N SER A 269 25.16 3.67 -12.54
CA SER A 269 26.20 3.79 -11.51
C SER A 269 26.63 2.44 -10.93
N TRP A 270 27.94 2.32 -10.71
CA TRP A 270 28.56 1.17 -10.05
C TRP A 270 28.56 1.28 -8.52
N ASN A 271 28.13 2.41 -7.98
CA ASN A 271 28.02 2.60 -6.52
C ASN A 271 26.89 1.79 -5.89
N PHE A 272 26.02 1.21 -6.71
CA PHE A 272 24.88 0.40 -6.28
C PHE A 272 25.08 -1.08 -6.56
N ASP A 273 24.69 -1.92 -5.58
CA ASP A 273 24.75 -3.38 -5.71
C ASP A 273 23.60 -3.89 -6.60
N ILE A 274 23.91 -4.01 -7.88
CA ILE A 274 22.99 -4.51 -8.91
C ILE A 274 23.69 -5.65 -9.64
N SER A 275 23.02 -6.81 -9.70
CA SER A 275 23.60 -8.00 -10.36
C SER A 275 23.91 -7.74 -11.83
N GLU A 276 24.98 -8.37 -12.33
CA GLU A 276 25.44 -8.23 -13.71
C GLU A 276 24.34 -8.60 -14.71
N TYR A 277 23.60 -9.65 -14.44
CA TYR A 277 22.44 -10.05 -15.23
C TYR A 277 21.42 -8.92 -15.41
N ILE A 278 21.05 -8.21 -14.33
CA ILE A 278 20.10 -7.08 -14.41
C ILE A 278 20.73 -5.91 -15.18
N ARG A 279 22.03 -5.62 -14.99
CA ARG A 279 22.73 -4.58 -15.73
C ARG A 279 22.75 -4.84 -17.23
N GLU A 280 23.00 -6.10 -17.64
CA GLU A 280 22.96 -6.51 -19.05
C GLU A 280 21.55 -6.35 -19.65
N GLU A 281 20.50 -6.76 -18.93
CA GLU A 281 19.13 -6.58 -19.38
C GLU A 281 18.78 -5.10 -19.52
N LEU A 282 19.19 -4.26 -18.56
CA LEU A 282 18.95 -2.81 -18.57
C LEU A 282 19.74 -2.07 -19.64
N HIS A 283 20.86 -2.59 -20.10
CA HIS A 283 21.68 -1.94 -21.12
C HIS A 283 20.89 -1.57 -22.38
N THR A 284 19.92 -2.40 -22.77
CA THR A 284 19.05 -2.13 -23.93
C THR A 284 18.07 -0.97 -23.73
N TYR A 285 17.84 -0.55 -22.47
CA TYR A 285 16.95 0.55 -22.10
C TYR A 285 17.72 1.86 -21.84
N MET A 286 19.03 1.84 -21.86
CA MET A 286 19.88 2.98 -21.54
C MET A 286 20.74 3.36 -22.73
N THR A 287 20.38 4.44 -23.40
CA THR A 287 21.16 5.02 -24.50
C THR A 287 21.72 6.37 -24.06
N PRO A 288 22.92 6.78 -24.55
CA PRO A 288 23.47 8.11 -24.26
C PRO A 288 22.52 9.23 -24.69
N GLN A 289 22.24 10.18 -23.78
CA GLN A 289 21.33 11.30 -24.02
C GLN A 289 21.92 12.63 -23.54
N PRO A 290 22.97 13.16 -24.23
CA PRO A 290 23.67 14.36 -23.80
C PRO A 290 22.77 15.60 -23.79
N GLU A 291 21.82 15.73 -24.72
CA GLU A 291 20.87 16.86 -24.74
C GLU A 291 19.95 16.85 -23.54
N ARG A 292 19.50 15.66 -23.11
CA ARG A 292 18.65 15.53 -21.92
C ARG A 292 19.43 15.78 -20.64
N ALA A 293 20.65 15.29 -20.57
CA ALA A 293 21.53 15.54 -19.43
C ALA A 293 21.81 17.03 -19.25
N GLU A 294 22.11 17.76 -20.35
CA GLU A 294 22.34 19.20 -20.31
C GLU A 294 21.06 19.97 -19.85
N GLU A 295 19.88 19.58 -20.35
CA GLU A 295 18.60 20.15 -19.85
C GLU A 295 18.48 19.98 -18.34
N LEU A 296 18.75 18.77 -17.82
CA LEU A 296 18.64 18.48 -16.38
C LEU A 296 19.67 19.24 -15.55
N ARG A 297 20.92 19.40 -16.05
CA ARG A 297 21.96 20.24 -15.39
C ARG A 297 21.52 21.71 -15.30
N GLN A 298 20.92 22.22 -16.38
CA GLN A 298 20.41 23.59 -16.37
C GLN A 298 19.27 23.77 -15.35
N LEU A 299 18.34 22.80 -15.26
CA LEU A 299 17.28 22.82 -14.26
C LEU A 299 17.86 22.74 -12.84
N LEU A 300 18.80 21.83 -12.60
CA LEU A 300 19.47 21.71 -11.29
C LEU A 300 20.19 23.01 -10.91
N LYS A 301 20.93 23.62 -11.84
CA LYS A 301 21.60 24.90 -11.62
C LYS A 301 20.64 26.03 -11.34
N GLN A 302 19.51 26.06 -12.05
CA GLN A 302 18.52 27.14 -11.94
C GLN A 302 17.72 27.08 -10.63
N TYR A 303 17.34 25.87 -10.19
CA TYR A 303 16.39 25.70 -9.08
C TYR A 303 17.04 25.10 -7.82
N GLY A 304 18.31 24.67 -7.89
CA GLY A 304 19.03 24.04 -6.79
C GLY A 304 18.58 22.60 -6.48
N ARG A 305 17.45 22.16 -7.06
CA ARG A 305 16.91 20.80 -6.95
C ARG A 305 16.09 20.44 -8.19
N LEU A 306 15.93 19.13 -8.42
CA LEU A 306 15.12 18.60 -9.51
C LEU A 306 13.70 18.30 -9.01
N GLU A 307 12.69 18.90 -9.66
CA GLU A 307 11.27 18.75 -9.31
C GLU A 307 10.45 18.33 -10.53
N PRO A 308 9.46 17.41 -10.38
CA PRO A 308 8.61 16.92 -11.48
C PRO A 308 7.99 18.03 -12.33
N LYS A 309 7.57 19.15 -11.72
CA LYS A 309 6.98 20.29 -12.45
C LYS A 309 7.92 20.91 -13.48
N HIS A 310 9.25 20.72 -13.33
CA HIS A 310 10.27 21.26 -14.22
C HIS A 310 10.75 20.23 -15.23
N PHE A 311 11.11 19.02 -14.78
CA PHE A 311 11.70 18.01 -15.64
C PHE A 311 10.67 17.12 -16.38
N TRP A 312 9.39 17.04 -15.90
CA TRP A 312 8.28 16.36 -16.58
C TRP A 312 7.15 17.35 -16.93
N PRO A 313 7.34 18.26 -17.87
CA PRO A 313 6.36 19.30 -18.21
C PRO A 313 5.06 18.76 -18.80
N TRP A 314 5.01 17.48 -19.14
CA TRP A 314 3.88 16.77 -19.75
C TRP A 314 3.14 15.86 -18.78
N LEU A 315 3.55 15.81 -17.52
CA LEU A 315 2.89 15.00 -16.52
C LEU A 315 1.43 15.44 -16.34
N GLN A 316 0.49 14.56 -16.67
CA GLN A 316 -0.94 14.82 -16.66
C GLN A 316 -1.66 14.19 -15.49
N LEU A 317 -1.10 13.09 -14.96
CA LEU A 317 -1.73 12.31 -13.91
C LEU A 317 -0.71 11.81 -12.90
N LEU A 318 -0.97 12.13 -11.64
CA LEU A 318 -0.37 11.47 -10.48
C LEU A 318 -1.46 10.65 -9.81
N SER A 319 -1.27 9.33 -9.71
CA SER A 319 -2.23 8.43 -9.08
C SER A 319 -1.61 7.68 -7.92
N THR A 320 -2.15 7.91 -6.72
CA THR A 320 -1.70 7.28 -5.47
C THR A 320 -2.81 7.36 -4.41
N TRP A 321 -2.65 6.69 -3.30
CA TRP A 321 -3.56 6.86 -2.17
C TRP A 321 -3.46 8.28 -1.58
N LYS A 322 -4.62 8.88 -1.34
CA LYS A 322 -4.77 10.21 -0.74
C LYS A 322 -5.53 10.18 0.59
N CYS A 323 -6.25 9.08 0.86
CA CYS A 323 -7.10 8.92 2.04
C CYS A 323 -6.37 8.24 3.19
N GLY A 324 -6.88 8.39 4.39
CA GLY A 324 -6.30 7.82 5.61
C GLY A 324 -4.97 8.48 6.00
N ASN A 325 -4.07 7.72 6.57
CA ASN A 325 -2.79 8.18 7.12
C ASN A 325 -1.78 8.65 6.06
N THR A 326 -2.11 8.54 4.78
CA THR A 326 -1.19 8.88 3.69
C THR A 326 -1.06 10.39 3.47
N LYS A 327 -1.99 11.20 4.00
CA LYS A 327 -2.00 12.66 3.89
C LYS A 327 -0.69 13.32 4.37
N ILE A 328 -0.11 12.80 5.45
CA ILE A 328 1.16 13.28 6.02
C ILE A 328 2.32 13.26 5.01
N TYR A 329 2.33 12.27 4.11
CA TYR A 329 3.37 12.18 3.08
C TYR A 329 3.12 13.15 1.94
N MET A 330 1.86 13.41 1.63
CA MET A 330 1.46 14.27 0.51
C MET A 330 1.95 15.71 0.69
N GLU A 331 1.76 16.27 1.87
CA GLU A 331 2.13 17.65 2.19
C GLU A 331 3.61 17.96 1.93
N LYS A 332 4.46 16.92 1.99
CA LYS A 332 5.92 17.04 1.78
C LYS A 332 6.36 17.14 0.32
N TYR A 333 5.47 16.87 -0.65
CA TYR A 333 5.84 16.91 -2.07
C TYR A 333 4.84 17.66 -2.96
N LEU A 334 3.72 18.15 -2.42
CA LEU A 334 2.69 18.81 -3.22
C LEU A 334 3.22 20.03 -4.00
N ASP A 335 4.16 20.78 -3.45
CA ASP A 335 4.78 21.95 -4.06
C ASP A 335 5.69 21.61 -5.26
N GLN A 336 6.10 20.33 -5.40
CA GLN A 336 6.98 19.87 -6.47
C GLN A 336 6.26 19.53 -7.77
N PHE A 337 4.93 19.60 -7.79
CA PHE A 337 4.10 19.29 -8.96
C PHE A 337 3.38 20.54 -9.49
N ASN A 338 3.01 20.50 -10.77
CA ASN A 338 2.20 21.56 -11.40
C ASN A 338 0.74 21.12 -11.46
N TRP A 339 -0.06 21.53 -10.48
CA TRP A 339 -1.46 21.11 -10.35
C TRP A 339 -2.41 21.74 -11.37
N ASP A 340 -2.00 22.74 -12.11
CA ASP A 340 -2.76 23.28 -13.25
C ASP A 340 -2.76 22.31 -14.44
N LYS A 341 -1.72 21.46 -14.53
CA LYS A 341 -1.51 20.50 -15.62
C LYS A 341 -1.68 19.05 -15.14
N THR A 342 -1.25 18.75 -13.94
CA THR A 342 -1.24 17.40 -13.36
C THR A 342 -2.50 17.19 -12.54
N PHE A 343 -3.28 16.19 -12.90
CA PHE A 343 -4.43 15.77 -12.10
C PHE A 343 -3.98 14.79 -11.02
N TYR A 344 -4.43 15.00 -9.79
CA TYR A 344 -4.13 14.15 -8.66
C TYR A 344 -5.31 13.20 -8.37
N GLN A 345 -5.18 11.94 -8.75
CA GLN A 345 -6.23 10.93 -8.63
C GLN A 345 -6.02 10.04 -7.41
N GLU A 346 -7.06 9.93 -6.58
CA GLU A 346 -7.16 8.87 -5.57
C GLU A 346 -7.26 7.50 -6.24
N LEU A 347 -6.52 6.51 -5.74
CA LEU A 347 -6.58 5.13 -6.24
C LEU A 347 -7.88 4.43 -5.85
N GLY A 348 -8.37 4.71 -4.66
CA GLY A 348 -9.49 4.01 -4.05
C GLY A 348 -9.07 2.91 -3.07
N TYR A 349 -10.05 2.14 -2.62
CA TYR A 349 -9.83 1.08 -1.64
C TYR A 349 -9.33 -0.20 -2.31
N ILE A 350 -8.03 -0.40 -2.25
CA ILE A 350 -7.33 -1.57 -2.81
C ILE A 350 -6.54 -2.26 -1.71
N ALA A 351 -6.81 -3.53 -1.50
CA ALA A 351 -6.08 -4.41 -0.61
C ALA A 351 -5.58 -5.64 -1.36
N THR A 352 -4.65 -6.38 -0.78
CA THR A 352 -4.15 -7.64 -1.36
C THR A 352 -5.26 -8.68 -1.40
N GLU A 353 -6.10 -8.71 -0.37
CA GLU A 353 -7.23 -9.63 -0.25
C GLU A 353 -8.29 -9.40 -1.33
N CYS A 354 -8.54 -8.14 -1.68
CA CYS A 354 -9.37 -7.80 -2.84
C CYS A 354 -9.19 -6.34 -3.28
N ARG A 355 -9.48 -6.09 -4.56
CA ARG A 355 -9.76 -4.73 -5.04
C ARG A 355 -11.18 -4.35 -4.67
N PHE A 356 -11.34 -3.70 -3.53
CA PHE A 356 -12.64 -3.40 -2.96
C PHE A 356 -13.43 -2.40 -3.82
N GLY A 357 -12.73 -1.34 -4.28
CA GLY A 357 -13.30 -0.32 -5.14
C GLY A 357 -12.24 0.63 -5.69
N PHE A 358 -12.60 1.39 -6.71
CA PHE A 358 -11.77 2.45 -7.27
C PHE A 358 -12.43 3.81 -7.10
N SER A 359 -11.59 4.83 -6.93
CA SER A 359 -12.03 6.21 -7.09
C SER A 359 -12.20 6.54 -8.56
N LEU A 360 -13.38 6.98 -8.93
CA LEU A 360 -13.77 7.34 -10.29
C LEU A 360 -14.29 8.78 -10.32
N ASP A 361 -14.33 9.39 -11.51
CA ASP A 361 -15.01 10.66 -11.76
C ASP A 361 -14.58 11.82 -10.83
N HIS A 362 -13.26 11.94 -10.57
CA HIS A 362 -12.64 13.01 -9.75
C HIS A 362 -13.02 13.02 -8.27
N THR A 363 -13.63 11.96 -7.75
CA THR A 363 -13.93 11.86 -6.33
C THR A 363 -12.77 11.21 -5.57
N ASN A 364 -12.71 11.37 -4.27
CA ASN A 364 -11.84 10.60 -3.38
C ASN A 364 -12.55 9.35 -2.84
N GLU A 365 -13.83 9.18 -3.18
CA GLU A 365 -14.65 8.06 -2.77
C GLU A 365 -14.43 6.86 -3.69
N SER A 366 -14.36 5.68 -3.11
CA SER A 366 -14.31 4.42 -3.86
C SER A 366 -15.69 3.99 -4.28
N VAL A 367 -15.89 3.85 -5.59
CA VAL A 367 -17.07 3.20 -6.17
C VAL A 367 -16.92 1.70 -5.96
N LEU A 368 -17.92 1.07 -5.37
CA LEU A 368 -17.95 -0.38 -5.14
C LEU A 368 -18.38 -1.14 -6.40
N PHE A 369 -17.96 -2.40 -6.48
CA PHE A 369 -18.20 -3.27 -7.64
C PHE A 369 -19.05 -4.49 -7.24
N PRO A 370 -20.37 -4.32 -6.96
CA PRO A 370 -21.22 -5.39 -6.44
C PRO A 370 -21.41 -6.56 -7.41
N HIS A 371 -21.00 -6.44 -8.67
CA HIS A 371 -21.02 -7.50 -9.66
C HIS A 371 -19.69 -8.27 -9.79
N PHE A 372 -18.70 -7.93 -8.93
CA PHE A 372 -17.41 -8.63 -8.83
C PHE A 372 -17.16 -9.19 -7.44
N HIS A 373 -17.70 -8.55 -6.40
CA HIS A 373 -17.57 -8.98 -5.01
C HIS A 373 -18.92 -8.96 -4.33
N TYR A 374 -19.13 -9.90 -3.42
CA TYR A 374 -20.22 -9.82 -2.47
C TYR A 374 -19.71 -9.17 -1.19
N TYR A 375 -20.38 -8.11 -0.76
CA TYR A 375 -19.99 -7.29 0.37
C TYR A 375 -21.00 -7.44 1.52
N GLU A 376 -20.50 -7.52 2.74
CA GLU A 376 -21.25 -7.35 3.97
C GLU A 376 -20.58 -6.28 4.83
N PHE A 377 -21.35 -5.63 5.70
CA PHE A 377 -20.87 -4.55 6.53
C PHE A 377 -21.45 -4.65 7.93
N VAL A 378 -20.66 -4.22 8.94
CA VAL A 378 -21.11 -4.09 10.33
C VAL A 378 -20.90 -2.64 10.74
N GLU A 379 -21.94 -1.98 11.26
CA GLU A 379 -21.83 -0.60 11.74
C GLU A 379 -20.81 -0.52 12.87
N GLU A 380 -20.01 0.55 12.90
CA GLU A 380 -18.95 0.76 13.88
C GLU A 380 -19.46 0.61 15.34
N SER A 381 -20.66 1.12 15.61
CA SER A 381 -21.33 1.01 16.91
C SER A 381 -21.62 -0.42 17.37
N GLU A 382 -21.67 -1.39 16.44
CA GLU A 382 -21.97 -2.80 16.71
C GLU A 382 -20.74 -3.71 16.72
N LEU A 383 -19.54 -3.17 16.59
CA LEU A 383 -18.32 -4.00 16.49
C LEU A 383 -18.05 -4.85 17.74
N ASP A 384 -18.45 -4.37 18.91
CA ASP A 384 -18.33 -5.10 20.18
C ASP A 384 -19.56 -5.97 20.53
N ASN A 385 -20.62 -5.91 19.69
CA ASN A 385 -21.81 -6.70 19.91
C ASN A 385 -21.53 -8.18 19.55
N PRO A 386 -21.75 -9.16 20.46
CA PRO A 386 -21.58 -10.57 20.13
C PRO A 386 -22.58 -11.06 19.05
N HIS A 387 -23.68 -10.35 18.87
CA HIS A 387 -24.72 -10.62 17.85
C HIS A 387 -24.76 -9.52 16.81
N LYS A 388 -23.64 -9.35 16.06
CA LYS A 388 -23.49 -8.33 15.03
C LYS A 388 -24.56 -8.43 13.94
N HIS A 389 -25.11 -7.28 13.56
CA HIS A 389 -26.01 -7.20 12.41
C HIS A 389 -25.20 -6.93 11.13
N TYR A 390 -25.23 -7.89 10.18
CA TYR A 390 -24.53 -7.78 8.90
C TYR A 390 -25.44 -7.14 7.87
N LEU A 391 -25.11 -5.95 7.43
CA LEU A 391 -25.81 -5.16 6.44
C LEU A 391 -25.37 -5.52 5.02
N GLN A 392 -26.31 -5.36 4.07
CA GLN A 392 -26.05 -5.43 2.64
C GLN A 392 -25.55 -4.06 2.12
N ILE A 393 -24.93 -4.07 0.95
CA ILE A 393 -24.39 -2.87 0.31
C ILE A 393 -25.44 -1.75 0.11
N ASN A 394 -26.70 -2.09 -0.08
CA ASN A 394 -27.79 -1.11 -0.28
C ASN A 394 -28.40 -0.57 1.02
N GLU A 395 -27.97 -1.08 2.17
CA GLU A 395 -28.48 -0.70 3.49
C GLU A 395 -27.61 0.33 4.19
N LEU A 396 -26.47 0.68 3.61
CA LEU A 396 -25.53 1.61 4.20
C LEU A 396 -26.02 3.07 4.10
N GLU A 397 -25.77 3.84 5.14
CA GLU A 397 -26.17 5.24 5.28
C GLU A 397 -24.97 6.19 5.13
N ILE A 398 -25.19 7.33 4.45
CA ILE A 398 -24.17 8.37 4.26
C ILE A 398 -23.77 8.95 5.62
N GLY A 399 -22.48 9.15 5.84
CA GLY A 399 -21.88 9.69 7.06
C GLY A 399 -21.67 8.67 8.18
N LYS A 400 -22.12 7.42 7.98
CA LYS A 400 -21.83 6.35 8.93
C LYS A 400 -20.60 5.55 8.56
N ARG A 401 -20.03 4.87 9.56
CA ARG A 401 -18.84 4.05 9.45
C ARG A 401 -19.15 2.58 9.64
N TYR A 402 -18.46 1.75 8.88
CA TYR A 402 -18.72 0.32 8.83
C TYR A 402 -17.41 -0.47 8.73
N CYS A 403 -17.34 -1.59 9.43
CA CYS A 403 -16.34 -2.61 9.17
C CYS A 403 -16.75 -3.42 7.94
N ALA A 404 -15.81 -3.63 7.03
CA ALA A 404 -16.07 -4.25 5.74
C ALA A 404 -15.72 -5.74 5.73
N TYR A 405 -16.60 -6.55 5.15
CA TYR A 405 -16.43 -7.99 4.92
C TYR A 405 -16.60 -8.28 3.43
N VAL A 406 -15.90 -9.27 2.92
CA VAL A 406 -15.94 -9.60 1.50
C VAL A 406 -16.03 -11.09 1.25
N THR A 407 -16.75 -11.47 0.18
CA THR A 407 -16.72 -12.80 -0.42
C THR A 407 -16.27 -12.69 -1.87
N THR A 408 -15.25 -13.46 -2.26
CA THR A 408 -14.56 -13.34 -3.55
C THR A 408 -14.51 -14.65 -4.31
N TYR A 409 -14.23 -14.58 -5.61
CA TYR A 409 -13.96 -15.75 -6.47
C TYR A 409 -12.62 -16.45 -6.15
N SER A 410 -11.85 -15.91 -5.21
CA SER A 410 -10.58 -16.49 -4.75
C SER A 410 -10.70 -17.26 -3.44
N GLY A 411 -11.91 -17.58 -3.01
CA GLY A 411 -12.13 -18.42 -1.82
C GLY A 411 -12.08 -17.67 -0.50
N LEU A 412 -12.14 -16.35 -0.51
CA LEU A 412 -12.42 -15.59 0.71
C LEU A 412 -13.94 -15.56 0.90
N PHE A 413 -14.44 -16.21 1.94
CA PHE A 413 -15.86 -16.27 2.28
C PHE A 413 -16.11 -15.51 3.58
N ARG A 414 -17.00 -14.51 3.57
CA ARG A 414 -17.32 -13.63 4.69
C ARG A 414 -16.08 -13.17 5.47
N TYR A 415 -15.04 -12.82 4.70
CA TYR A 415 -13.74 -12.47 5.23
C TYR A 415 -13.73 -11.04 5.77
N ASN A 416 -13.35 -10.88 7.04
CA ASN A 416 -13.19 -9.59 7.69
C ASN A 416 -11.95 -8.89 7.15
N MET A 417 -12.16 -7.76 6.43
CA MET A 417 -11.07 -6.93 5.93
C MET A 417 -10.31 -6.22 7.06
N ASN A 418 -10.93 -6.15 8.25
CA ASN A 418 -10.43 -5.39 9.38
C ASN A 418 -10.18 -3.91 9.05
N ASP A 419 -10.97 -3.39 8.11
CA ASP A 419 -10.92 -2.02 7.63
C ASP A 419 -12.22 -1.31 7.98
N LEU A 420 -12.11 -0.13 8.58
CA LEU A 420 -13.21 0.79 8.83
C LEU A 420 -13.32 1.72 7.64
N VAL A 421 -14.50 1.72 7.03
CA VAL A 421 -14.84 2.61 5.91
C VAL A 421 -15.96 3.55 6.29
N GLU A 422 -15.95 4.77 5.78
CA GLU A 422 -17.04 5.74 5.91
C GLU A 422 -17.74 5.89 4.57
N VAL A 423 -19.06 5.98 4.62
CA VAL A 423 -19.89 6.23 3.42
C VAL A 423 -19.95 7.72 3.17
N GLY A 424 -19.27 8.20 2.12
CA GLY A 424 -19.24 9.61 1.77
C GLY A 424 -20.33 10.06 0.79
N GLY A 425 -20.89 9.12 0.01
CA GLY A 425 -21.87 9.44 -1.01
C GLY A 425 -22.50 8.22 -1.67
N LYS A 426 -22.98 8.41 -2.88
CA LYS A 426 -23.56 7.34 -3.72
C LYS A 426 -23.11 7.45 -5.17
N PHE A 427 -22.84 6.29 -5.76
CA PHE A 427 -22.72 6.13 -7.19
C PHE A 427 -23.94 5.37 -7.71
N TYR A 428 -24.89 6.09 -8.30
CA TYR A 428 -26.27 5.66 -8.53
C TYR A 428 -26.95 5.26 -7.20
N ASN A 429 -27.34 4.00 -7.04
CA ASN A 429 -28.00 3.47 -5.84
C ASN A 429 -27.03 2.75 -4.90
N THR A 430 -25.74 2.67 -5.26
CA THR A 430 -24.72 2.01 -4.45
C THR A 430 -23.93 3.06 -3.65
N PRO A 431 -23.75 2.87 -2.33
CA PRO A 431 -22.88 3.73 -1.53
C PRO A 431 -21.46 3.77 -2.07
N THR A 432 -20.80 4.94 -1.97
CA THR A 432 -19.36 5.08 -2.15
C THR A 432 -18.69 5.18 -0.79
N VAL A 433 -17.48 4.66 -0.69
CA VAL A 433 -16.78 4.58 0.58
C VAL A 433 -15.35 5.10 0.47
N HIS A 434 -14.83 5.64 1.55
CA HIS A 434 -13.39 5.83 1.72
C HIS A 434 -12.91 5.14 2.98
N MET A 435 -11.66 4.69 2.96
CA MET A 435 -11.02 4.06 4.09
C MET A 435 -10.69 5.11 5.16
N VAL A 436 -11.11 4.86 6.39
CA VAL A 436 -10.81 5.71 7.55
C VAL A 436 -9.57 5.19 8.28
N SER A 437 -9.62 3.92 8.72
CA SER A 437 -8.56 3.29 9.50
C SER A 437 -8.68 1.76 9.45
N LYS A 438 -7.74 1.07 10.07
CA LYS A 438 -7.95 -0.33 10.47
C LYS A 438 -8.86 -0.38 11.69
N VAL A 439 -9.74 -1.37 11.78
CA VAL A 439 -10.54 -1.61 13.01
C VAL A 439 -9.61 -1.87 14.20
N ASN A 440 -8.50 -2.60 13.99
CA ASN A 440 -7.44 -2.75 14.98
C ASN A 440 -6.48 -1.54 15.06
N GLY A 441 -6.73 -0.44 14.34
CA GLY A 441 -6.11 0.88 14.52
C GLY A 441 -6.84 1.71 15.57
N ILE A 442 -7.86 1.14 16.21
CA ILE A 442 -8.46 1.65 17.43
C ILE A 442 -7.63 1.13 18.59
N VAL A 443 -7.10 2.02 19.36
CA VAL A 443 -6.41 1.66 20.61
C VAL A 443 -7.34 1.93 21.76
N SER A 444 -7.48 0.94 22.64
CA SER A 444 -8.28 1.05 23.85
C SER A 444 -7.60 0.31 24.98
N MET A 445 -7.28 1.01 26.05
CA MET A 445 -6.66 0.44 27.26
C MET A 445 -7.67 0.33 28.41
N THR A 446 -8.49 1.34 28.59
CA THR A 446 -9.43 1.47 29.73
C THR A 446 -10.87 1.64 29.27
N GLY A 447 -11.15 1.38 27.97
CA GLY A 447 -12.45 1.52 27.33
C GLY A 447 -12.63 2.83 26.57
N GLU A 448 -11.58 3.66 26.45
CA GLU A 448 -11.51 4.70 25.43
C GLU A 448 -11.26 4.05 24.07
N LYS A 449 -11.91 4.54 23.05
CA LYS A 449 -11.65 4.14 21.68
C LYS A 449 -10.92 5.29 21.00
N LEU A 450 -9.59 5.30 21.12
CA LEU A 450 -8.77 6.31 20.47
C LEU A 450 -8.41 5.86 19.07
N TYR A 451 -8.80 6.67 18.08
CA TYR A 451 -8.55 6.43 16.67
C TYR A 451 -7.29 7.13 16.22
N GLU A 452 -6.53 6.48 15.37
CA GLU A 452 -5.33 7.06 14.79
C GLU A 452 -5.56 8.43 14.11
N PRO A 453 -6.64 8.67 13.32
CA PRO A 453 -6.94 10.01 12.80
C PRO A 453 -7.13 11.08 13.88
N GLN A 454 -7.72 10.73 15.02
CA GLN A 454 -7.88 11.67 16.14
C GLN A 454 -6.53 12.06 16.75
N PHE A 455 -5.63 11.09 16.91
CA PHE A 455 -4.27 11.36 17.37
C PHE A 455 -3.51 12.27 16.41
N ILE A 456 -3.61 12.01 15.09
CA ILE A 456 -3.01 12.84 14.05
C ILE A 456 -3.56 14.28 14.11
N ASP A 457 -4.88 14.44 14.17
CA ASP A 457 -5.54 15.76 14.23
C ASP A 457 -5.14 16.53 15.50
N ALA A 458 -5.03 15.84 16.64
CA ALA A 458 -4.59 16.45 17.89
C ALA A 458 -3.14 16.95 17.84
N VAL A 459 -2.23 16.18 17.21
CA VAL A 459 -0.83 16.60 17.01
C VAL A 459 -0.76 17.81 16.09
N HIS A 460 -1.46 17.81 14.96
CA HIS A 460 -1.48 18.95 14.04
C HIS A 460 -2.03 20.23 14.69
N LYS A 461 -3.08 20.12 15.53
CA LYS A 461 -3.61 21.26 16.29
C LYS A 461 -2.61 21.78 17.32
N ALA A 462 -1.83 20.87 17.94
CA ALA A 462 -0.77 21.27 18.85
C ALA A 462 0.37 21.99 18.11
N GLU A 463 0.74 21.53 16.91
CA GLU A 463 1.70 22.20 16.04
C GLU A 463 1.29 23.63 15.69
N GLU A 464 0.01 23.83 15.40
CA GLU A 464 -0.54 25.16 15.07
C GLU A 464 -0.54 26.08 16.31
N LEU A 465 -0.95 25.57 17.47
CA LEU A 465 -1.10 26.37 18.68
C LEU A 465 0.22 26.80 19.31
N MET A 466 1.26 25.96 19.17
CA MET A 466 2.57 26.21 19.77
C MET A 466 3.60 26.73 18.77
N ASP A 467 3.25 26.83 17.49
CA ASP A 467 4.18 27.13 16.38
C ASP A 467 5.39 26.18 16.36
N ILE A 468 5.16 24.92 16.71
CA ILE A 468 6.16 23.84 16.70
C ILE A 468 5.79 22.87 15.59
N LYS A 469 6.78 22.39 14.82
CA LYS A 469 6.55 21.42 13.74
C LYS A 469 7.24 20.10 14.03
N THR A 470 6.55 18.99 13.75
CA THR A 470 7.12 17.66 13.80
C THR A 470 7.51 17.17 12.41
N LYS A 471 8.64 16.47 12.29
CA LYS A 471 9.01 15.71 11.09
C LYS A 471 8.33 14.35 11.08
N PHE A 472 8.17 13.76 12.24
CA PHE A 472 7.56 12.46 12.43
C PHE A 472 7.02 12.35 13.87
N PHE A 473 5.95 11.60 14.04
CA PHE A 473 5.40 11.28 15.36
C PHE A 473 4.71 9.91 15.35
N VAL A 474 4.61 9.30 16.53
CA VAL A 474 3.92 8.03 16.75
C VAL A 474 3.47 7.89 18.20
N GLY A 475 2.31 7.28 18.42
CA GLY A 475 1.74 6.99 19.73
C GLY A 475 1.70 5.49 20.00
N PHE A 476 2.09 5.10 21.21
CA PHE A 476 1.96 3.74 21.70
C PHE A 476 1.13 3.69 22.97
N ALA A 477 0.18 2.77 23.02
CA ALA A 477 -0.56 2.46 24.22
C ALA A 477 0.20 1.43 25.05
N ASP A 478 0.50 1.77 26.29
CA ASP A 478 0.98 0.84 27.31
C ASP A 478 -0.16 0.42 28.22
N VAL A 479 -0.71 -0.77 27.96
CA VAL A 479 -1.83 -1.31 28.74
C VAL A 479 -1.46 -1.54 30.20
N ARG A 480 -0.19 -1.90 30.49
CA ARG A 480 0.27 -2.19 31.87
C ARG A 480 0.30 -0.92 32.72
N GLU A 481 0.71 0.19 32.10
CA GLU A 481 0.74 1.47 32.77
C GLU A 481 -0.55 2.27 32.64
N SER A 482 -1.48 1.84 31.76
CA SER A 482 -2.67 2.61 31.36
C SER A 482 -2.29 4.03 30.92
N LYS A 483 -1.29 4.12 30.05
CA LYS A 483 -0.66 5.36 29.60
C LYS A 483 -0.35 5.29 28.13
N TYR A 484 -0.45 6.42 27.44
CA TYR A 484 0.10 6.59 26.11
C TYR A 484 1.53 7.12 26.16
N HIS A 485 2.39 6.63 25.27
CA HIS A 485 3.72 7.15 25.02
C HIS A 485 3.73 7.78 23.63
N PHE A 486 3.99 9.09 23.56
CA PHE A 486 4.03 9.84 22.30
C PHE A 486 5.47 10.20 21.98
N TYR A 487 5.92 9.78 20.81
CA TYR A 487 7.27 9.96 20.30
C TYR A 487 7.25 10.99 19.19
N TYR A 488 8.14 11.99 19.25
CA TYR A 488 8.20 13.10 18.30
C TYR A 488 9.61 13.29 17.76
N GLU A 489 9.75 13.43 16.44
CA GLU A 489 10.90 14.01 15.78
C GLU A 489 10.53 15.45 15.40
N PHE A 490 11.04 16.42 16.11
CA PHE A 490 10.76 17.83 15.84
C PHE A 490 11.62 18.37 14.68
N VAL A 491 11.11 19.39 13.98
CA VAL A 491 11.86 20.11 12.93
C VAL A 491 13.01 20.90 13.55
N ASP A 492 12.75 21.58 14.68
CA ASP A 492 13.78 22.24 15.48
C ASP A 492 14.40 21.22 16.46
N GLU A 493 15.66 20.87 16.20
CA GLU A 493 16.40 19.91 17.01
C GLU A 493 16.77 20.45 18.40
N ARG A 494 16.53 21.74 18.69
CA ARG A 494 16.80 22.37 19.99
C ARG A 494 15.65 22.21 20.98
N ILE A 495 14.50 21.69 20.56
CA ILE A 495 13.38 21.41 21.47
C ILE A 495 13.89 20.51 22.60
N ASP A 496 13.71 20.97 23.83
CA ASP A 496 14.03 20.24 25.05
C ASP A 496 12.85 19.39 25.55
N GLN A 497 13.09 18.61 26.61
CA GLN A 497 12.08 17.71 27.15
C GLN A 497 10.91 18.50 27.77
N ASP A 498 11.15 19.63 28.43
CA ASP A 498 10.09 20.44 29.04
C ASP A 498 9.11 20.97 27.97
N THR A 499 9.64 21.43 26.83
CA THR A 499 8.85 21.87 25.68
C THR A 499 8.08 20.72 25.07
N ALA A 500 8.69 19.54 24.94
CA ALA A 500 8.03 18.34 24.40
C ALA A 500 6.90 17.85 25.33
N ASP A 501 7.10 17.94 26.63
CA ASP A 501 6.07 17.62 27.63
C ASP A 501 4.90 18.60 27.56
N GLU A 502 5.16 19.91 27.40
CA GLU A 502 4.08 20.90 27.18
C GLU A 502 3.35 20.65 25.87
N PHE A 503 4.07 20.34 24.78
CA PHE A 503 3.47 19.95 23.52
C PHE A 503 2.54 18.74 23.69
N THR A 504 2.98 17.74 24.45
CA THR A 504 2.18 16.54 24.75
C THR A 504 0.93 16.88 25.58
N ARG A 505 1.02 17.82 26.51
CA ARG A 505 -0.17 18.29 27.26
C ARG A 505 -1.17 19.00 26.35
N VAL A 506 -0.70 19.73 25.32
CA VAL A 506 -1.60 20.33 24.32
C VAL A 506 -2.26 19.22 23.49
N VAL A 507 -1.51 18.22 23.04
CA VAL A 507 -2.06 17.04 22.32
C VAL A 507 -3.11 16.33 23.17
N ASP A 508 -2.81 16.07 24.45
CA ASP A 508 -3.73 15.43 25.39
C ASP A 508 -5.05 16.20 25.54
N ARG A 509 -4.96 17.55 25.70
CA ARG A 509 -6.16 18.41 25.74
C ARG A 509 -6.98 18.32 24.46
N LYS A 510 -6.33 18.31 23.29
CA LYS A 510 -7.03 18.18 22.01
C LYS A 510 -7.67 16.82 21.84
N LEU A 511 -7.03 15.76 22.32
CA LEU A 511 -7.65 14.42 22.34
C LEU A 511 -8.88 14.39 23.23
N GLN A 512 -8.85 15.04 24.41
CA GLN A 512 -10.02 15.15 25.28
C GLN A 512 -11.17 15.95 24.63
N GLU A 513 -10.85 17.01 23.86
CA GLU A 513 -11.86 17.80 23.15
C GLU A 513 -12.58 17.02 22.05
N ILE A 514 -11.88 16.11 21.33
CA ILE A 514 -12.42 15.41 20.16
C ILE A 514 -12.91 13.98 20.44
N ASN A 515 -12.61 13.46 21.64
CA ASN A 515 -12.97 12.09 22.02
C ASN A 515 -13.52 12.05 23.45
N ASN A 516 -14.83 12.03 23.59
CA ASN A 516 -15.52 12.01 24.90
C ASN A 516 -15.17 10.78 25.74
N GLU A 517 -14.88 9.62 25.12
CA GLU A 517 -14.47 8.42 25.86
C GLU A 517 -13.07 8.61 26.43
N TYR A 518 -12.15 9.16 25.65
CA TYR A 518 -10.80 9.49 26.09
C TYR A 518 -10.85 10.52 27.25
N GLU A 519 -11.61 11.61 27.08
CA GLU A 519 -11.83 12.63 28.12
C GLU A 519 -12.34 12.00 29.42
N SER A 520 -13.41 11.19 29.35
CA SER A 520 -14.00 10.51 30.50
C SER A 520 -12.99 9.61 31.25
N LYS A 521 -12.08 8.93 30.53
CA LYS A 521 -11.06 8.08 31.17
C LYS A 521 -9.92 8.90 31.76
N ARG A 522 -9.54 10.02 31.14
CA ARG A 522 -8.59 10.99 31.70
C ARG A 522 -9.15 11.64 32.98
N ALA A 523 -10.39 12.14 32.94
CA ALA A 523 -11.07 12.75 34.09
C ALA A 523 -11.24 11.79 35.27
N SER A 524 -11.47 10.50 34.99
CA SER A 524 -11.61 9.46 36.02
C SER A 524 -10.29 8.84 36.48
N PHE A 525 -9.14 9.33 36.02
CA PHE A 525 -7.79 8.82 36.32
C PHE A 525 -7.55 7.34 35.95
N ARG A 526 -8.44 6.75 35.19
CA ARG A 526 -8.26 5.39 34.63
C ARG A 526 -7.19 5.39 33.55
N LEU A 527 -7.11 6.46 32.79
CA LEU A 527 -6.08 6.73 31.81
C LEU A 527 -5.14 7.79 32.37
N LYS A 528 -3.86 7.46 32.51
CA LYS A 528 -2.84 8.37 33.00
C LYS A 528 -2.47 9.40 31.94
N GLU A 529 -1.82 10.47 32.36
CA GLU A 529 -1.25 11.48 31.49
C GLU A 529 -0.27 10.86 30.50
N PRO A 530 -0.34 11.20 29.20
CA PRO A 530 0.60 10.69 28.21
C PRO A 530 2.02 11.20 28.47
N GLN A 531 3.00 10.44 28.03
CA GLN A 531 4.42 10.76 28.19
C GLN A 531 5.04 11.12 26.85
N ALA A 532 5.80 12.21 26.82
CA ALA A 532 6.57 12.64 25.67
C ALA A 532 7.92 11.91 25.57
N HIS A 533 8.33 11.62 24.35
CA HIS A 533 9.65 11.10 24.00
C HIS A 533 10.18 11.84 22.78
N ILE A 534 11.39 12.36 22.83
CA ILE A 534 12.01 13.05 21.71
C ILE A 534 12.86 12.06 20.92
N LEU A 535 12.67 12.00 19.62
CA LEU A 535 13.39 11.12 18.72
C LEU A 535 14.62 11.80 18.10
N LEU A 536 15.62 10.99 17.80
CA LEU A 536 16.76 11.42 16.99
C LEU A 536 16.33 11.67 15.55
N SER A 537 17.06 12.52 14.84
CA SER A 537 16.82 12.83 13.42
C SER A 537 16.76 11.59 12.53
N ASN A 538 15.85 11.62 11.55
CA ASN A 538 15.54 10.52 10.63
C ASN A 538 14.95 9.27 11.33
N ALA A 539 14.16 9.49 12.38
CA ALA A 539 13.57 8.42 13.19
C ALA A 539 12.77 7.40 12.35
N TYR A 540 11.91 7.87 11.44
CA TYR A 540 11.14 6.97 10.57
C TYR A 540 12.04 6.07 9.71
N SER A 541 13.06 6.63 9.07
CA SER A 541 14.00 5.87 8.23
C SER A 541 14.79 4.85 9.03
N ARG A 542 15.24 5.23 10.24
CA ARG A 542 15.94 4.33 11.18
C ARG A 542 15.04 3.17 11.62
N PHE A 543 13.81 3.47 12.00
CA PHE A 543 12.81 2.47 12.38
C PHE A 543 12.49 1.53 11.21
N LYS A 544 12.23 2.08 10.01
CA LYS A 544 11.99 1.31 8.80
C LYS A 544 13.14 0.36 8.49
N ALA A 545 14.38 0.86 8.54
CA ALA A 545 15.57 0.04 8.35
C ALA A 545 15.71 -1.10 9.39
N ALA A 546 15.33 -0.83 10.64
CA ALA A 546 15.30 -1.84 11.69
C ALA A 546 14.25 -2.93 11.41
N CYS A 547 13.06 -2.54 10.95
CA CYS A 547 12.01 -3.48 10.58
C CYS A 547 12.39 -4.34 9.36
N LEU A 548 13.00 -3.73 8.34
CA LEU A 548 13.47 -4.47 7.16
C LEU A 548 14.53 -5.53 7.51
N ARG A 549 15.43 -5.22 8.45
CA ARG A 549 16.41 -6.20 8.97
C ARG A 549 15.75 -7.38 9.69
N ASP A 550 14.57 -7.17 10.27
CA ASP A 550 13.78 -8.21 10.92
C ASP A 550 12.88 -9.00 9.94
N GLY A 551 13.02 -8.75 8.62
CA GLY A 551 12.31 -9.50 7.57
C GLY A 551 11.01 -8.88 7.09
N PHE A 552 10.68 -7.63 7.48
CA PHE A 552 9.54 -6.91 6.91
C PHE A 552 9.81 -6.53 5.46
N ARG A 553 8.78 -6.57 4.61
CA ARG A 553 8.88 -6.21 3.18
C ARG A 553 8.53 -4.73 2.99
N ASP A 554 9.37 -4.01 2.27
CA ASP A 554 9.22 -2.55 2.08
C ASP A 554 7.94 -2.14 1.33
N GLY A 555 7.65 -2.80 0.22
CA GLY A 555 6.46 -2.47 -0.59
C GLY A 555 5.12 -2.66 0.12
N GLN A 556 5.13 -3.34 1.26
CA GLN A 556 3.96 -3.63 2.10
C GLN A 556 4.08 -3.02 3.50
N PHE A 557 5.11 -2.22 3.75
CA PHE A 557 5.34 -1.60 5.04
C PHE A 557 4.27 -0.53 5.30
N LYS A 558 3.17 -0.95 5.94
CA LYS A 558 2.15 -0.05 6.48
C LYS A 558 2.52 0.27 7.92
N PHE A 559 2.63 1.56 8.20
CA PHE A 559 2.96 2.05 9.52
C PHE A 559 1.75 2.78 10.10
N ASN A 560 1.26 2.32 11.25
CA ASN A 560 0.24 3.02 11.99
C ASN A 560 0.91 4.02 12.92
N LEU A 561 0.36 5.22 13.00
CA LEU A 561 0.87 6.27 13.89
C LEU A 561 0.34 6.14 15.32
N LEU A 562 -0.67 5.28 15.54
CA LEU A 562 -1.17 4.93 16.85
C LEU A 562 -1.31 3.41 16.95
N MET A 563 -0.67 2.79 17.94
CA MET A 563 -0.67 1.34 18.06
C MET A 563 -0.47 0.84 19.48
N GLN A 564 -0.82 -0.43 19.67
CA GLN A 564 -0.54 -1.20 20.88
C GLN A 564 0.44 -2.32 20.51
N ASP A 565 1.74 -2.01 20.49
CA ASP A 565 2.79 -2.95 20.07
C ASP A 565 4.09 -2.69 20.83
N ASP A 566 4.30 -3.45 21.89
CA ASP A 566 5.49 -3.33 22.75
C ASP A 566 6.80 -3.63 21.99
N LYS A 567 6.78 -4.51 20.97
CA LYS A 567 7.99 -4.84 20.20
C LYS A 567 8.42 -3.67 19.32
N ARG A 568 7.45 -2.99 18.72
CA ARG A 568 7.74 -1.79 17.93
C ARG A 568 8.12 -0.61 18.80
N ARG A 569 7.44 -0.43 19.95
CA ARG A 569 7.79 0.62 20.91
C ARG A 569 9.25 0.53 21.33
N ARG A 570 9.75 -0.63 21.72
CA ARG A 570 11.16 -0.83 22.09
C ARG A 570 12.16 -0.42 21.00
N LYS A 571 11.77 -0.46 19.72
CA LYS A 571 12.63 0.04 18.63
C LYS A 571 12.68 1.57 18.61
N PHE A 572 11.61 2.24 19.03
CA PHE A 572 11.60 3.69 19.19
C PHE A 572 12.36 4.12 20.44
N ASP A 573 12.28 3.37 21.53
CA ASP A 573 13.12 3.61 22.72
C ASP A 573 14.63 3.62 22.38
N LEU A 574 15.06 2.79 21.41
CA LEU A 574 16.45 2.75 20.95
C LEU A 574 16.89 3.96 20.11
N ILE A 575 15.95 4.73 19.58
CA ILE A 575 16.22 5.93 18.77
C ILE A 575 15.72 7.20 19.46
N GLU A 576 15.40 7.10 20.75
CA GLU A 576 15.05 8.24 21.59
C GLU A 576 16.28 9.10 21.87
N ARG A 577 16.10 10.42 21.87
CA ARG A 577 17.14 11.39 22.22
C ARG A 577 17.21 11.51 23.74
N HIS A 578 18.30 11.04 24.34
CA HIS A 578 18.56 11.27 25.78
C HIS A 578 19.50 12.46 25.97
N GLU A 579 19.38 13.15 27.08
CA GLU A 579 20.24 14.29 27.43
C GLU A 579 21.73 13.92 27.54
N SER A 580 22.05 12.65 27.80
CA SER A 580 23.44 12.14 27.73
C SER A 580 23.71 11.35 26.48
N LEU A 581 23.99 12.05 25.39
CA LEU A 581 24.36 11.45 24.10
C LEU A 581 25.59 10.54 24.19
N SER A 582 26.49 10.80 25.16
CA SER A 582 27.72 10.02 25.38
C SER A 582 27.44 8.60 25.88
N ASP A 583 26.44 8.37 26.71
CA ASP A 583 26.19 7.07 27.34
C ASP A 583 25.53 6.10 26.34
N LYS A 584 24.62 6.58 25.49
CA LYS A 584 24.00 5.75 24.45
C LYS A 584 24.87 5.50 23.22
N ILE A 585 25.76 6.43 22.88
CA ILE A 585 26.78 6.16 21.83
C ILE A 585 27.72 5.06 22.33
N MET A 586 28.07 5.04 23.59
CA MET A 586 28.85 3.93 24.18
C MET A 586 28.07 2.63 24.22
N GLU A 587 26.79 2.63 24.55
CA GLU A 587 25.94 1.44 24.56
C GLU A 587 25.69 0.89 23.13
N LEU A 588 25.45 1.77 22.14
CA LEU A 588 25.36 1.39 20.72
C LEU A 588 26.68 0.88 20.16
N ALA A 589 27.80 1.48 20.52
CA ALA A 589 29.13 1.01 20.15
C ALA A 589 29.41 -0.37 20.77
N ASN A 590 29.05 -0.60 22.02
CA ASN A 590 29.19 -1.89 22.71
C ASN A 590 28.30 -2.97 22.07
N ASN A 591 27.05 -2.65 21.74
CA ASN A 591 26.13 -3.56 21.05
C ASN A 591 26.57 -3.90 19.61
N ILE A 592 27.17 -2.95 18.89
CA ILE A 592 27.76 -3.19 17.56
C ILE A 592 29.00 -4.09 17.70
N ASP A 593 29.85 -3.85 18.69
CA ASP A 593 31.04 -4.68 18.96
C ASP A 593 30.66 -6.12 19.37
N GLU A 594 29.63 -6.32 20.19
CA GLU A 594 29.12 -7.64 20.53
C GLU A 594 28.56 -8.37 19.31
N ASN A 595 27.78 -7.70 18.50
CA ASN A 595 27.25 -8.28 17.24
C ASN A 595 28.36 -8.63 16.24
N ILE A 596 29.43 -7.82 16.15
CA ILE A 596 30.61 -8.13 15.33
C ILE A 596 31.34 -9.36 15.89
N LYS A 597 31.54 -9.44 17.20
CA LYS A 597 32.18 -10.59 17.85
C LYS A 597 31.36 -11.88 17.66
N GLU A 598 30.04 -11.83 17.82
CA GLU A 598 29.18 -12.99 17.53
C GLU A 598 29.23 -13.44 16.07
N ARG A 599 29.22 -12.50 15.12
CA ARG A 599 29.36 -12.82 13.69
C ARG A 599 30.73 -13.41 13.35
N GLN A 600 31.79 -12.92 13.97
CA GLN A 600 33.14 -13.47 13.83
C GLN A 600 33.25 -14.87 14.44
N GLN A 601 32.64 -15.09 15.59
CA GLN A 601 32.60 -16.39 16.26
C GLN A 601 31.79 -17.43 15.44
N LYS A 602 30.62 -17.05 14.92
CA LYS A 602 29.82 -17.89 13.99
C LYS A 602 30.56 -18.17 12.68
N ARG A 603 31.34 -17.22 12.15
CA ARG A 603 32.21 -17.44 10.96
C ARG A 603 33.36 -18.37 11.26
N SER A 604 34.02 -18.25 12.42
CA SER A 604 35.10 -19.15 12.89
C SER A 604 34.60 -20.56 13.06
N GLN A 605 33.46 -20.76 13.73
CA GLN A 605 32.83 -22.10 13.91
C GLN A 605 32.44 -22.73 12.56
N ARG A 606 31.92 -21.94 11.60
CA ARG A 606 31.63 -22.45 10.24
C ARG A 606 32.91 -22.81 9.45
N ARG A 607 34.00 -22.06 9.64
CA ARG A 607 35.30 -22.42 9.04
C ARG A 607 35.89 -23.71 9.64
N SER A 608 35.84 -23.87 10.97
CA SER A 608 36.31 -25.06 11.66
C SER A 608 35.47 -26.31 11.28
N ALA A 609 34.16 -26.18 11.18
CA ALA A 609 33.26 -27.23 10.73
C ALA A 609 33.51 -27.64 9.26
N ARG A 610 33.84 -26.65 8.37
CA ARG A 610 34.22 -26.93 6.97
C ARG A 610 35.59 -27.61 6.86
N GLN A 611 36.55 -27.24 7.71
CA GLN A 611 37.86 -27.89 7.77
C GLN A 611 37.78 -29.33 8.33
N ALA A 612 36.94 -29.56 9.34
CA ALA A 612 36.68 -30.88 9.87
C ALA A 612 35.97 -31.82 8.87
N LYS A 613 35.07 -31.28 8.02
CA LYS A 613 34.47 -32.05 6.91
C LYS A 613 35.49 -32.39 5.80
N ARG A 614 36.43 -31.48 5.49
CA ARG A 614 37.48 -31.73 4.48
C ARG A 614 38.58 -32.70 4.93
N LYS A 615 38.71 -32.99 6.22
CA LYS A 615 39.63 -33.99 6.75
C LYS A 615 39.02 -35.41 6.88
N LYS A 616 37.71 -35.55 6.62
CA LYS A 616 36.98 -36.83 6.67
C LYS A 616 36.59 -37.36 5.27
N THR A 617 36.92 -36.61 4.21
CA THR A 617 36.96 -37.03 2.81
C THR A 617 38.41 -37.09 2.33
#